data_1129500827375040b425b443e8b37031
#
_entry.id   1129500827375040b425b443e8b37031
#
_cell.length_a   1.000
_cell.length_b   1.000
_cell.length_c   1.000
_cell.angle_alpha   90.00
_cell.angle_beta   90.00
_cell.angle_gamma   90.00
#
_symmetry.space_group_name_H-M   'P 1'
#
loop_
_entity.id
_entity.type
_entity.pdbx_description
1 polymer ?
#
loop_
_entity_poly.entity_id
_entity_poly.type
_entity_poly.pdbx_seq_one_letter_code
_entity_poly.pdbx_strand_id
1 'polypeptide(L)'
;MIERYGIERRVYTAGTSKSMLDPFQRQKDEDVVRLKGLLEDIHQTFRDYVIERRGNKLADRDLFTGEIWVGKKGVDDGLADDLGHLVPVMQKKFGKKVKFNVYGKKKNILSRIGMRLLGDLNHSIEERLALSRFGM
;
A
#
# COMPACT_ATOMS: atom_id res chain seq x y z
N MET A 1 -2.99 -26.38 15.91
CA MET A 1 -3.88 -26.50 14.72
C MET A 1 -3.21 -27.25 13.60
N ILE A 2 -1.98 -26.88 13.22
CA ILE A 2 -1.21 -27.55 12.14
C ILE A 2 -0.81 -28.99 12.47
N GLU A 3 -0.57 -29.33 13.73
CA GLU A 3 -0.29 -30.70 14.20
C GLU A 3 -1.41 -31.70 13.85
N ARG A 4 -2.68 -31.26 13.80
CA ARG A 4 -3.80 -32.10 13.34
C ARG A 4 -3.67 -32.60 11.90
N TYR A 5 -2.86 -31.92 11.10
CA TYR A 5 -2.63 -32.25 9.67
C TYR A 5 -1.25 -32.90 9.46
N GLY A 6 -0.57 -33.33 10.55
CA GLY A 6 0.75 -33.96 10.45
C GLY A 6 1.87 -33.00 10.01
N ILE A 7 1.65 -31.67 10.13
CA ILE A 7 2.65 -30.67 9.76
C ILE A 7 3.48 -30.32 10.98
N GLU A 8 4.75 -30.65 10.96
CA GLU A 8 5.73 -30.26 11.97
C GLU A 8 6.38 -28.93 11.58
N ARG A 9 6.30 -27.95 12.47
CA ARG A 9 6.96 -26.66 12.30
C ARG A 9 8.19 -26.56 13.19
N ARG A 10 9.35 -26.39 12.59
CA ARG A 10 10.63 -26.21 13.30
C ARG A 10 11.06 -24.76 13.20
N VAL A 11 11.15 -24.07 14.34
CA VAL A 11 11.53 -22.66 14.41
C VAL A 11 12.85 -22.55 15.19
N TYR A 12 13.88 -22.08 14.53
CA TYR A 12 15.20 -21.81 15.11
C TYR A 12 15.41 -20.30 15.16
N THR A 13 15.42 -19.71 16.34
CA THR A 13 15.61 -18.27 16.51
C THR A 13 16.73 -17.99 17.49
N ALA A 14 17.56 -17.00 17.22
CA ALA A 14 18.46 -16.40 18.19
C ALA A 14 17.73 -15.24 18.88
N GLY A 15 17.50 -15.36 20.19
CA GLY A 15 16.75 -14.40 21.02
C GLY A 15 15.31 -14.85 21.32
N THR A 16 14.88 -14.57 22.55
CA THR A 16 13.64 -15.07 23.15
C THR A 16 12.35 -14.48 22.56
N SER A 17 12.44 -13.34 21.90
CA SER A 17 11.26 -12.57 21.44
C SER A 17 11.11 -12.50 19.90
N LYS A 18 11.94 -13.22 19.14
CA LYS A 18 11.89 -13.14 17.68
C LYS A 18 10.67 -13.78 17.02
N SER A 19 9.92 -14.60 17.74
CA SER A 19 8.73 -15.29 17.26
C SER A 19 7.43 -14.77 17.89
N MET A 20 7.42 -13.58 18.47
CA MET A 20 6.25 -13.06 19.20
C MET A 20 4.98 -12.88 18.33
N LEU A 21 5.12 -12.69 17.02
CA LEU A 21 3.99 -12.55 16.08
C LEU A 21 3.73 -13.80 15.24
N ASP A 22 4.22 -14.96 15.71
CA ASP A 22 4.01 -16.22 15.00
C ASP A 22 2.53 -16.65 15.04
N PRO A 23 1.81 -16.67 13.90
CA PRO A 23 0.38 -17.00 13.88
C PRO A 23 0.08 -18.45 14.21
N PHE A 24 1.09 -19.34 14.24
CA PHE A 24 0.95 -20.75 14.52
C PHE A 24 1.30 -21.14 15.97
N GLN A 25 1.76 -20.19 16.76
CA GLN A 25 2.01 -20.39 18.18
C GLN A 25 0.89 -19.76 19.02
N ARG A 26 0.75 -20.26 20.25
CA ARG A 26 -0.15 -19.63 21.21
C ARG A 26 0.46 -18.30 21.62
N GLN A 27 -0.33 -17.23 21.54
CA GLN A 27 0.08 -15.89 21.95
C GLN A 27 0.41 -15.87 23.45
N LYS A 28 1.50 -15.23 23.81
CA LYS A 28 1.93 -15.00 25.18
C LYS A 28 1.54 -13.58 25.59
N ASP A 29 1.03 -13.43 26.81
CA ASP A 29 0.60 -12.12 27.32
C ASP A 29 1.75 -11.11 27.37
N GLU A 30 2.95 -11.55 27.68
CA GLU A 30 4.17 -10.72 27.68
C GLU A 30 4.50 -10.16 26.30
N ASP A 31 4.29 -10.95 25.25
CA ASP A 31 4.51 -10.51 23.87
C ASP A 31 3.47 -9.47 23.43
N VAL A 32 2.22 -9.62 23.91
CA VAL A 32 1.15 -8.63 23.68
C VAL A 32 1.49 -7.29 24.33
N VAL A 33 1.91 -7.32 25.61
CA VAL A 33 2.30 -6.11 26.34
C VAL A 33 3.46 -5.40 25.62
N ARG A 34 4.48 -6.15 25.21
CA ARG A 34 5.62 -5.61 24.49
C ARG A 34 5.22 -5.00 23.15
N LEU A 35 4.36 -5.69 22.38
CA LEU A 35 3.87 -5.18 21.10
C LEU A 35 3.06 -3.89 21.28
N LYS A 36 2.16 -3.85 22.28
CA LYS A 36 1.38 -2.64 22.58
C LYS A 36 2.29 -1.47 22.97
N GLY A 37 3.32 -1.71 23.78
CA GLY A 37 4.30 -0.66 24.11
C GLY A 37 5.01 -0.12 22.88
N LEU A 38 5.48 -1.00 21.99
CA LEU A 38 6.11 -0.58 20.73
C LEU A 38 5.16 0.22 19.83
N LEU A 39 3.90 -0.19 19.73
CA LEU A 39 2.89 0.54 18.94
C LEU A 39 2.61 1.92 19.54
N GLU A 40 2.57 2.04 20.86
CA GLU A 40 2.39 3.32 21.54
C GLU A 40 3.57 4.27 21.29
N ASP A 41 4.81 3.78 21.40
CA ASP A 41 6.01 4.57 21.14
C ASP A 41 6.05 5.09 19.69
N ILE A 42 5.69 4.25 18.73
CA ILE A 42 5.59 4.62 17.31
C ILE A 42 4.48 5.66 17.10
N HIS A 43 3.32 5.44 17.71
CA HIS A 43 2.18 6.34 17.62
C HIS A 43 2.50 7.71 18.22
N GLN A 44 3.14 7.76 19.39
CA GLN A 44 3.56 8.99 20.02
C GLN A 44 4.57 9.76 19.15
N THR A 45 5.58 9.08 18.62
CA THR A 45 6.56 9.68 17.70
C THR A 45 5.88 10.27 16.46
N PHE A 46 4.90 9.58 15.90
CA PHE A 46 4.12 10.08 14.77
C PHE A 46 3.30 11.33 15.14
N ARG A 47 2.61 11.31 16.28
CA ARG A 47 1.85 12.46 16.79
C ARG A 47 2.74 13.68 16.94
N ASP A 48 3.86 13.53 17.62
CA ASP A 48 4.80 14.62 17.89
C ASP A 48 5.33 15.23 16.60
N TYR A 49 5.67 14.40 15.63
CA TYR A 49 6.12 14.86 14.33
C TYR A 49 5.05 15.63 13.55
N VAL A 50 3.80 15.17 13.56
CA VAL A 50 2.70 15.87 12.91
C VAL A 50 2.42 17.19 13.60
N ILE A 51 2.39 17.22 14.92
CA ILE A 51 2.18 18.44 15.72
C ILE A 51 3.30 19.46 15.45
N GLU A 52 4.56 19.01 15.44
CA GLU A 52 5.71 19.87 15.12
C GLU A 52 5.56 20.52 13.73
N ARG A 53 5.12 19.73 12.73
CA ARG A 53 5.06 20.19 11.34
C ARG A 53 3.80 20.98 11.00
N ARG A 54 2.69 20.68 11.65
CA ARG A 54 1.39 21.31 11.35
C ARG A 54 1.05 22.43 12.34
N GLY A 55 1.48 22.31 13.58
CA GLY A 55 1.33 23.35 14.61
C GLY A 55 -0.10 23.89 14.72
N ASN A 56 -0.24 25.19 14.66
CA ASN A 56 -1.51 25.91 14.80
C ASN A 56 -2.52 25.68 13.65
N LYS A 57 -2.15 24.93 12.60
CA LYS A 57 -3.07 24.57 11.52
C LYS A 57 -4.02 23.45 11.90
N LEU A 58 -3.64 22.61 12.88
CA LEU A 58 -4.47 21.51 13.33
C LEU A 58 -5.71 22.00 14.06
N ALA A 59 -6.85 21.37 13.78
CA ALA A 59 -8.07 21.61 14.54
C ALA A 59 -7.89 21.20 16.01
N ASP A 60 -8.56 21.94 16.91
CA ASP A 60 -8.54 21.68 18.36
C ASP A 60 -9.43 20.47 18.72
N ARG A 61 -9.00 19.28 18.31
CA ARG A 61 -9.61 17.99 18.62
C ARG A 61 -8.59 16.88 18.46
N ASP A 62 -8.88 15.69 19.02
CA ASP A 62 -8.01 14.54 18.81
C ASP A 62 -8.11 14.04 17.38
N LEU A 63 -7.02 14.20 16.62
CA LEU A 63 -6.88 13.78 15.22
C LEU A 63 -6.11 12.45 15.08
N PHE A 64 -5.71 11.85 16.18
CA PHE A 64 -4.82 10.67 16.17
C PHE A 64 -5.49 9.39 16.66
N THR A 65 -6.79 9.32 16.53
CA THR A 65 -7.62 8.18 16.97
C THR A 65 -7.58 6.97 16.02
N GLY A 66 -6.94 7.10 14.86
CA GLY A 66 -6.97 6.11 13.79
C GLY A 66 -8.16 6.23 12.84
N GLU A 67 -8.96 7.30 12.96
CA GLU A 67 -10.00 7.62 11.98
C GLU A 67 -9.41 7.95 10.61
N ILE A 68 -10.25 7.80 9.57
CA ILE A 68 -9.89 8.13 8.19
C ILE A 68 -10.52 9.47 7.81
N TRP A 69 -9.68 10.41 7.40
CA TRP A 69 -10.11 11.70 6.91
C TRP A 69 -10.05 11.74 5.38
N VAL A 70 -11.17 12.08 4.75
CA VAL A 70 -11.24 12.18 3.29
C VAL A 70 -11.33 13.62 2.82
N GLY A 71 -10.57 13.92 1.79
CA GLY A 71 -10.69 15.13 1.00
C GLY A 71 -10.78 16.41 1.83
N LYS A 72 -11.93 17.09 1.70
CA LYS A 72 -12.17 18.38 2.33
C LYS A 72 -12.03 18.32 3.86
N LYS A 73 -12.48 17.24 4.50
CA LYS A 73 -12.38 17.12 5.96
C LYS A 73 -10.93 17.12 6.45
N GLY A 74 -10.01 16.49 5.69
CA GLY A 74 -8.58 16.55 6.01
C GLY A 74 -7.98 17.96 5.90
N VAL A 75 -8.52 18.81 5.01
CA VAL A 75 -8.15 20.22 4.92
C VAL A 75 -8.76 21.03 6.07
N ASP A 76 -10.04 20.85 6.34
CA ASP A 76 -10.75 21.53 7.43
C ASP A 76 -10.12 21.22 8.80
N ASP A 77 -9.62 20.01 9.00
CA ASP A 77 -8.90 19.56 10.20
C ASP A 77 -7.41 19.96 10.22
N GLY A 78 -6.93 20.63 9.18
CA GLY A 78 -5.54 21.09 9.09
C GLY A 78 -4.50 20.01 8.80
N LEU A 79 -4.92 18.80 8.47
CA LEU A 79 -4.04 17.68 8.10
C LEU A 79 -3.47 17.82 6.68
N ALA A 80 -4.17 18.53 5.80
CA ALA A 80 -3.72 18.88 4.46
C ALA A 80 -3.89 20.40 4.22
N ASP A 81 -3.20 20.93 3.22
CA ASP A 81 -3.28 22.38 2.94
C ASP A 81 -4.33 22.70 1.89
N ASP A 82 -4.60 21.81 0.94
CA ASP A 82 -5.57 22.02 -0.15
C ASP A 82 -5.88 20.69 -0.85
N LEU A 83 -6.90 20.72 -1.74
CA LEU A 83 -7.29 19.64 -2.62
C LEU A 83 -6.96 19.99 -4.07
N GLY A 84 -6.43 19.04 -4.82
CA GLY A 84 -6.15 19.26 -6.23
C GLY A 84 -5.58 18.07 -6.95
N HIS A 85 -5.56 18.16 -8.28
CA HIS A 85 -4.89 17.18 -9.12
C HIS A 85 -3.43 17.58 -9.34
N LEU A 86 -2.52 16.60 -9.32
CA LEU A 86 -1.07 16.83 -9.40
C LEU A 86 -0.68 17.78 -10.54
N VAL A 87 -1.10 17.49 -11.77
CA VAL A 87 -0.67 18.25 -12.94
C VAL A 87 -1.15 19.71 -12.89
N PRO A 88 -2.45 20.02 -12.69
CA PRO A 88 -2.92 21.39 -12.60
C PRO A 88 -2.27 22.18 -11.45
N VAL A 89 -2.12 21.56 -10.28
CA VAL A 89 -1.49 22.22 -9.12
C VAL A 89 -0.03 22.55 -9.41
N MET A 90 0.73 21.61 -9.99
CA MET A 90 2.14 21.85 -10.33
C MET A 90 2.30 22.87 -11.45
N GLN A 91 1.42 22.86 -12.44
CA GLN A 91 1.42 23.88 -13.51
C GLN A 91 1.08 25.28 -12.95
N LYS A 92 0.18 25.37 -11.98
CA LYS A 92 -0.12 26.63 -11.29
C LYS A 92 1.07 27.13 -10.48
N LYS A 93 1.80 26.23 -9.80
CA LYS A 93 2.93 26.56 -8.92
C LYS A 93 4.22 26.86 -9.65
N PHE A 94 4.53 26.11 -10.72
CA PHE A 94 5.82 26.12 -11.41
C PHE A 94 5.73 26.54 -12.88
N GLY A 95 4.54 26.89 -13.35
CA GLY A 95 4.28 27.30 -14.74
C GLY A 95 3.91 26.13 -15.67
N LYS A 96 3.28 26.49 -16.80
CA LYS A 96 2.73 25.50 -17.78
C LYS A 96 3.78 24.55 -18.35
N LYS A 97 5.06 24.91 -18.34
CA LYS A 97 6.16 24.10 -18.90
C LYS A 97 6.81 23.15 -17.87
N VAL A 98 6.20 22.96 -16.70
CA VAL A 98 6.73 22.06 -15.66
C VAL A 98 6.90 20.65 -16.22
N LYS A 99 8.07 20.05 -15.97
CA LYS A 99 8.39 18.68 -16.39
C LYS A 99 8.24 17.72 -15.21
N PHE A 100 7.60 16.59 -15.48
CA PHE A 100 7.42 15.53 -14.47
C PHE A 100 8.37 14.37 -14.78
N ASN A 101 9.26 14.07 -13.84
CA ASN A 101 10.10 12.88 -13.92
C ASN A 101 9.43 11.74 -13.16
N VAL A 102 9.06 10.68 -13.86
CA VAL A 102 8.43 9.50 -13.26
C VAL A 102 9.50 8.49 -12.91
N TYR A 103 9.68 8.22 -11.62
CA TYR A 103 10.60 7.21 -11.10
C TYR A 103 9.81 5.93 -10.82
N GLY A 104 10.19 4.83 -11.46
CA GLY A 104 9.52 3.55 -11.30
C GLY A 104 10.11 2.47 -12.20
N LYS A 105 9.64 1.23 -12.03
CA LYS A 105 10.02 0.13 -12.91
C LYS A 105 9.65 0.47 -14.35
N LYS A 106 10.65 0.65 -15.23
CA LYS A 106 10.40 0.79 -16.68
C LYS A 106 9.77 -0.52 -17.16
N LYS A 107 8.55 -0.47 -17.65
CA LYS A 107 7.94 -1.62 -18.34
C LYS A 107 8.76 -1.87 -19.60
N ASN A 108 9.37 -3.06 -19.71
CA ASN A 108 10.13 -3.45 -20.88
C ASN A 108 9.23 -3.34 -22.11
N ILE A 109 9.74 -2.68 -23.16
CA ILE A 109 9.03 -2.52 -24.45
C ILE A 109 8.67 -3.89 -25.04
N LEU A 110 9.54 -4.89 -24.85
CA LEU A 110 9.31 -6.29 -25.22
C LEU A 110 8.06 -6.91 -24.57
N SER A 111 7.72 -6.59 -23.31
CA SER A 111 6.50 -7.08 -22.67
C SER A 111 5.22 -6.47 -23.28
N ARG A 112 5.29 -5.26 -23.81
CA ARG A 112 4.15 -4.62 -24.50
C ARG A 112 3.94 -5.20 -25.91
N ILE A 113 5.02 -5.55 -26.60
CA ILE A 113 4.96 -6.17 -27.94
C ILE A 113 4.51 -7.63 -27.80
N GLY A 114 5.05 -8.39 -26.82
CA GLY A 114 4.68 -9.79 -26.58
C GLY A 114 3.19 -9.96 -26.20
N MET A 115 2.61 -9.04 -25.39
CA MET A 115 1.18 -9.10 -25.09
C MET A 115 0.28 -8.77 -26.30
N ARG A 116 0.72 -7.90 -27.22
CA ARG A 116 -0.02 -7.64 -28.45
C ARG A 116 0.02 -8.83 -29.40
N LEU A 117 1.20 -9.42 -29.62
CA LEU A 117 1.36 -10.61 -30.48
C LEU A 117 0.60 -11.82 -29.94
N LEU A 118 0.55 -12.05 -28.62
CA LEU A 118 -0.24 -13.11 -28.00
C LEU A 118 -1.74 -12.86 -28.10
N GLY A 119 -2.19 -11.61 -28.00
CA GLY A 119 -3.58 -11.22 -28.22
C GLY A 119 -4.05 -11.49 -29.65
N ASP A 120 -3.24 -11.11 -30.64
CA ASP A 120 -3.54 -11.31 -32.07
C ASP A 120 -3.49 -12.80 -32.46
N LEU A 121 -2.60 -13.60 -31.87
CA LEU A 121 -2.55 -15.07 -32.06
C LEU A 121 -3.77 -15.76 -31.48
N ASN A 122 -4.24 -15.40 -30.28
CA ASN A 122 -5.47 -15.98 -29.72
C ASN A 122 -6.69 -15.65 -30.57
N HIS A 123 -6.82 -14.43 -31.07
CA HIS A 123 -7.94 -14.04 -31.93
C HIS A 123 -7.95 -14.85 -33.23
N SER A 124 -6.78 -15.08 -33.85
CA SER A 124 -6.65 -15.86 -35.08
C SER A 124 -6.92 -17.35 -34.87
N ILE A 125 -6.65 -17.92 -33.70
CA ILE A 125 -6.95 -19.29 -33.35
C ILE A 125 -8.45 -19.49 -33.11
N GLU A 126 -9.10 -18.57 -32.41
CA GLU A 126 -10.54 -18.59 -32.18
C GLU A 126 -11.33 -18.46 -33.50
N GLU A 127 -10.90 -17.60 -34.42
CA GLU A 127 -11.50 -17.45 -35.74
C GLU A 127 -11.38 -18.74 -36.56
N ARG A 128 -10.21 -19.39 -36.57
CA ARG A 128 -10.00 -20.66 -37.28
C ARG A 128 -10.82 -21.80 -36.69
N LEU A 129 -10.95 -21.86 -35.36
CA LEU A 129 -11.81 -22.84 -34.67
C LEU A 129 -13.29 -22.58 -34.94
N ALA A 130 -13.72 -21.34 -35.07
CA ALA A 130 -15.08 -20.99 -35.43
C ALA A 130 -15.39 -21.37 -36.89
N LEU A 131 -14.51 -21.11 -37.84
CA LEU A 131 -14.65 -21.46 -39.25
C LEU A 131 -14.64 -22.98 -39.47
N SER A 132 -13.80 -23.73 -38.76
CA SER A 132 -13.78 -25.21 -38.85
C SER A 132 -15.08 -25.87 -38.35
N ARG A 133 -15.86 -25.24 -37.49
CA ARG A 133 -17.19 -25.71 -37.05
C ARG A 133 -18.28 -25.56 -38.10
N PHE A 134 -18.08 -24.73 -39.11
CA PHE A 134 -19.03 -24.51 -40.20
C PHE A 134 -18.63 -25.16 -41.53
N GLY A 135 -17.58 -26.01 -41.52
CA GLY A 135 -17.21 -26.86 -42.68
C GLY A 135 -16.67 -26.07 -43.87
N MET A 136 -16.07 -24.88 -43.63
CA MET A 136 -15.34 -24.10 -44.64
C MET A 136 -13.85 -24.07 -44.33
#